data_fcba08ae78a1b9227408c4e47ee2ac36
#
_entry.id   fcba08ae78a1b9227408c4e47ee2ac36
#
_cell.length_a   1.000
_cell.length_b   1.000
_cell.length_c   1.000
_cell.angle_alpha   90.00
_cell.angle_beta   90.00
_cell.angle_gamma   90.00
#
_symmetry.space_group_name_H-M   'P 1'
#
loop_
_entity.id
_entity.type
_entity.pdbx_description
1 polymer ?
#
loop_
_entity_poly.entity_id
_entity_poly.type
_entity_poly.pdbx_seq_one_letter_code
_entity_poly.pdbx_strand_id
1 'polypeptide(L)'
;MFGKKKDISGYKLYNLINSQNDMYLMYKFGLHKQQVQIPTSITVDCDFDFDLLQKALDIEIERNESLRIRFTKIKGEIKQYFIEPYKHKVERKHFSSVEEQQAFFDADAQKPCFFLKDECFRIYFFTTDGGESGIYSCFSHLVIDALGTVGFYMDLFRVYAALLKGEELPSALDSYEEHIQNELLRCSDELKQKKHEEFYREYFLQHGKPYYAAVHGHEYLDAYRKKKKNPDIRVPMAYNPLHDKCDMIIEHIGPEDAKKIFDYCMENCISPESIFVMGLRSHCSAVNHRIDDVSMMTVCSKRATVKEKNMSGCLAEPLIFRSKLSEDLTFAEAVRELLKIRLSLYRHLDYPYTKARDLSLKLFDFGPIQGANSLMYSWIPVPVDDCLPFRFHFRTYNLGRYFTPLYAITIPDPSDKGIDVYYMYRVKLSTEQQIRQMHKNFIKTITDGIDNPQITVRELLDNISC
;
A
#
# COMPACT_ATOMS: atom_id res chain seq x y z
N MET A 1 -29.15 10.40 17.97
CA MET A 1 -28.62 11.48 18.82
C MET A 1 -27.69 12.32 17.96
N PHE A 2 -27.99 13.59 17.70
CA PHE A 2 -27.12 14.51 17.01
C PHE A 2 -25.96 14.83 17.97
N GLY A 3 -24.74 14.33 17.66
CA GLY A 3 -23.55 14.63 18.44
C GLY A 3 -23.35 16.14 18.58
N LYS A 4 -23.03 16.61 19.78
CA LYS A 4 -22.65 18.02 20.02
C LYS A 4 -21.61 18.43 18.98
N LYS A 5 -21.83 19.49 18.22
CA LYS A 5 -20.79 20.09 17.37
C LYS A 5 -19.56 20.33 18.24
N LYS A 6 -18.44 19.66 17.93
CA LYS A 6 -17.17 19.95 18.61
C LYS A 6 -16.84 21.41 18.35
N ASP A 7 -16.51 22.15 19.39
CA ASP A 7 -15.98 23.51 19.22
C ASP A 7 -14.57 23.39 18.62
N ILE A 8 -14.41 23.95 17.43
CA ILE A 8 -13.16 23.96 16.65
C ILE A 8 -12.63 25.37 16.44
N SER A 9 -13.19 26.39 17.13
CA SER A 9 -12.85 27.79 16.93
C SER A 9 -11.37 28.14 17.22
N GLY A 10 -10.69 27.33 18.06
CA GLY A 10 -9.28 27.52 18.42
C GLY A 10 -8.28 26.78 17.55
N TYR A 11 -8.74 25.94 16.59
CA TYR A 11 -7.81 25.12 15.80
C TYR A 11 -7.56 25.69 14.40
N LYS A 12 -6.31 25.60 13.95
CA LYS A 12 -5.94 25.88 12.56
C LYS A 12 -6.45 24.76 11.66
N LEU A 13 -7.16 25.13 10.61
CA LEU A 13 -7.82 24.18 9.71
C LEU A 13 -7.06 24.10 8.39
N TYR A 14 -6.83 22.88 7.91
CA TYR A 14 -6.14 22.61 6.67
C TYR A 14 -7.07 21.87 5.69
N ASN A 15 -6.82 22.04 4.40
CA ASN A 15 -7.36 21.16 3.37
C ASN A 15 -6.70 19.77 3.48
N LEU A 16 -7.33 18.76 2.90
CA LEU A 16 -6.68 17.48 2.72
C LEU A 16 -5.56 17.62 1.67
N ILE A 17 -4.43 16.96 1.88
CA ILE A 17 -3.38 16.78 0.86
C ILE A 17 -3.78 15.72 -0.17
N ASN A 18 -3.01 15.56 -1.23
CA ASN A 18 -3.38 14.67 -2.36
C ASN A 18 -3.67 13.23 -1.90
N SER A 19 -2.76 12.61 -1.17
CA SER A 19 -2.92 11.25 -0.65
C SER A 19 -4.17 11.08 0.24
N GLN A 20 -4.45 12.05 1.10
CA GLN A 20 -5.66 12.04 1.91
C GLN A 20 -6.93 12.23 1.08
N ASN A 21 -6.89 13.08 0.03
CA ASN A 21 -8.01 13.26 -0.87
C ASN A 21 -8.39 11.97 -1.60
N ASP A 22 -7.41 11.20 -2.06
CA ASP A 22 -7.64 9.92 -2.72
C ASP A 22 -8.32 8.93 -1.75
N MET A 23 -7.81 8.83 -0.52
CA MET A 23 -8.43 8.00 0.52
C MET A 23 -9.84 8.48 0.88
N TYR A 24 -10.04 9.80 0.96
CA TYR A 24 -11.36 10.37 1.22
C TYR A 24 -12.36 10.06 0.08
N LEU A 25 -11.94 10.14 -1.17
CA LEU A 25 -12.80 9.82 -2.31
C LEU A 25 -13.16 8.34 -2.33
N MET A 26 -12.21 7.44 -2.03
CA MET A 26 -12.49 6.02 -1.83
C MET A 26 -13.47 5.80 -0.69
N TYR A 27 -13.29 6.46 0.45
CA TYR A 27 -14.24 6.42 1.57
C TYR A 27 -15.61 6.97 1.18
N LYS A 28 -15.67 8.10 0.50
CA LYS A 28 -16.92 8.79 0.14
C LYS A 28 -17.77 7.95 -0.82
N PHE A 29 -17.15 7.42 -1.86
CA PHE A 29 -17.85 6.71 -2.94
C PHE A 29 -17.86 5.19 -2.76
N GLY A 30 -16.97 4.63 -1.95
CA GLY A 30 -16.95 3.21 -1.62
C GLY A 30 -18.19 2.79 -0.83
N LEU A 31 -18.73 1.62 -1.16
CA LEU A 31 -19.86 1.03 -0.45
C LEU A 31 -19.47 0.58 0.96
N HIS A 32 -18.23 0.11 1.12
CA HIS A 32 -17.68 -0.46 2.34
C HIS A 32 -16.54 0.40 2.87
N LYS A 33 -16.73 1.02 4.04
CA LYS A 33 -15.81 2.04 4.60
C LYS A 33 -14.52 1.46 5.15
N GLN A 34 -14.51 0.18 5.54
CA GLN A 34 -13.31 -0.51 6.00
C GLN A 34 -12.23 -0.66 4.92
N GLN A 35 -12.55 -0.46 3.64
CA GLN A 35 -11.55 -0.48 2.56
C GLN A 35 -10.47 0.62 2.67
N VAL A 36 -10.67 1.59 3.56
CA VAL A 36 -9.75 2.71 3.79
C VAL A 36 -9.16 2.61 5.21
N GLN A 37 -8.69 1.42 5.57
CA GLN A 37 -8.07 1.13 6.86
C GLN A 37 -6.79 0.32 6.66
N ILE A 38 -5.91 0.40 7.66
CA ILE A 38 -4.66 -0.35 7.72
C ILE A 38 -4.67 -1.16 9.02
N PRO A 39 -5.23 -2.38 9.00
CA PRO A 39 -5.17 -3.29 10.13
C PRO A 39 -3.85 -4.04 10.12
N THR A 40 -3.10 -3.92 11.20
CA THR A 40 -1.78 -4.55 11.34
C THR A 40 -1.56 -5.05 12.75
N SER A 41 -0.77 -6.09 12.93
CA SER A 41 -0.21 -6.45 14.22
C SER A 41 1.29 -6.59 14.14
N ILE A 42 1.92 -6.40 15.26
CA ILE A 42 3.30 -6.81 15.51
C ILE A 42 3.28 -7.78 16.67
N THR A 43 3.84 -8.98 16.44
CA THR A 43 4.15 -9.97 17.45
C THR A 43 5.63 -9.92 17.76
N VAL A 44 6.02 -10.10 19.02
CA VAL A 44 7.41 -10.11 19.47
C VAL A 44 7.75 -11.44 20.13
N ASP A 45 9.03 -11.76 20.18
CA ASP A 45 9.59 -12.97 20.77
C ASP A 45 9.88 -12.85 22.28
N CYS A 46 9.32 -11.84 22.94
CA CYS A 46 9.47 -11.60 24.36
C CYS A 46 8.14 -11.13 24.99
N ASP A 47 8.06 -11.18 26.32
CA ASP A 47 6.94 -10.59 27.04
C ASP A 47 7.09 -9.08 27.15
N PHE A 48 6.09 -8.33 26.71
CA PHE A 48 6.03 -6.89 26.94
C PHE A 48 5.63 -6.55 28.38
N ASP A 49 6.34 -5.60 28.98
CA ASP A 49 5.81 -4.83 30.10
C ASP A 49 4.73 -3.86 29.55
N PHE A 50 3.47 -4.24 29.63
CA PHE A 50 2.36 -3.45 29.10
C PHE A 50 2.14 -2.11 29.84
N ASP A 51 2.60 -1.96 31.07
CA ASP A 51 2.54 -0.66 31.76
C ASP A 51 3.61 0.29 31.20
N LEU A 52 4.78 -0.24 30.88
CA LEU A 52 5.83 0.50 30.22
C LEU A 52 5.47 0.82 28.77
N LEU A 53 4.86 -0.16 28.05
CA LEU A 53 4.38 0.03 26.67
C LEU A 53 3.27 1.09 26.59
N GLN A 54 2.38 1.16 27.59
CA GLN A 54 1.38 2.21 27.70
C GLN A 54 2.03 3.60 27.87
N LYS A 55 3.10 3.70 28.68
CA LYS A 55 3.88 4.94 28.81
C LYS A 55 4.57 5.33 27.50
N ALA A 56 5.13 4.34 26.79
CA ALA A 56 5.72 4.57 25.47
C ALA A 56 4.68 5.08 24.46
N LEU A 57 3.47 4.53 24.46
CA LEU A 57 2.38 5.00 23.61
C LEU A 57 1.89 6.40 23.99
N ASP A 58 1.84 6.75 25.28
CA ASP A 58 1.49 8.09 25.70
C ASP A 58 2.50 9.12 25.16
N ILE A 59 3.80 8.78 25.16
CA ILE A 59 4.87 9.59 24.56
C ILE A 59 4.71 9.65 23.04
N GLU A 60 4.40 8.50 22.42
CA GLU A 60 4.19 8.44 20.96
C GLU A 60 3.01 9.32 20.50
N ILE A 61 1.90 9.36 21.24
CA ILE A 61 0.77 10.26 20.95
C ILE A 61 1.16 11.73 21.10
N GLU A 62 2.07 12.05 22.02
CA GLU A 62 2.57 13.41 22.19
C GLU A 62 3.43 13.84 20.98
N ARG A 63 4.32 12.97 20.51
CA ARG A 63 5.35 13.29 19.51
C ARG A 63 4.96 12.95 18.06
N ASN A 64 3.93 12.13 17.85
CA ASN A 64 3.42 11.74 16.53
C ASN A 64 2.11 12.47 16.21
N GLU A 65 2.22 13.51 15.40
CA GLU A 65 1.08 14.36 15.04
C GLU A 65 -0.01 13.63 14.27
N SER A 66 0.31 12.56 13.51
CA SER A 66 -0.68 11.81 12.76
C SER A 66 -1.75 11.16 13.66
N LEU A 67 -1.39 10.79 14.89
CA LEU A 67 -2.32 10.23 15.87
C LEU A 67 -3.29 11.29 16.45
N ARG A 68 -2.95 12.57 16.28
CA ARG A 68 -3.70 13.72 16.81
C ARG A 68 -4.53 14.43 15.74
N ILE A 69 -4.52 13.96 14.48
CA ILE A 69 -5.37 14.50 13.43
C ILE A 69 -6.83 14.21 13.74
N ARG A 70 -7.66 15.21 13.50
CA ARG A 70 -9.13 15.08 13.50
C ARG A 70 -9.69 15.76 12.26
N PHE A 71 -10.88 15.34 11.87
CA PHE A 71 -11.55 15.85 10.68
C PHE A 71 -12.88 16.52 11.03
N THR A 72 -13.22 17.51 10.24
CA THR A 72 -14.51 18.19 10.32
C THR A 72 -15.04 18.52 8.93
N LYS A 73 -16.35 18.79 8.82
CA LYS A 73 -16.96 19.18 7.56
C LYS A 73 -17.45 20.61 7.64
N ILE A 74 -16.90 21.48 6.79
CA ILE A 74 -17.26 22.91 6.73
C ILE A 74 -17.73 23.22 5.31
N LYS A 75 -18.96 23.74 5.18
CA LYS A 75 -19.56 24.10 3.88
C LYS A 75 -19.50 22.99 2.82
N GLY A 76 -19.55 21.72 3.26
CA GLY A 76 -19.50 20.57 2.36
C GLY A 76 -18.10 19.96 2.15
N GLU A 77 -17.04 20.69 2.47
CA GLU A 77 -15.64 20.26 2.35
C GLU A 77 -15.13 19.64 3.64
N ILE A 78 -14.23 18.66 3.51
CA ILE A 78 -13.51 18.09 4.66
C ILE A 78 -12.29 18.95 4.95
N LYS A 79 -12.14 19.30 6.21
CA LYS A 79 -10.95 19.97 6.76
C LYS A 79 -10.35 19.09 7.85
N GLN A 80 -9.06 19.24 8.07
CA GLN A 80 -8.32 18.55 9.13
C GLN A 80 -7.70 19.54 10.08
N TYR A 81 -7.47 19.10 11.31
CA TYR A 81 -6.83 19.86 12.37
C TYR A 81 -6.16 18.95 13.37
N PHE A 82 -5.24 19.46 14.13
CA PHE A 82 -4.48 18.73 15.14
C PHE A 82 -4.98 19.09 16.52
N ILE A 83 -5.30 18.08 17.34
CA ILE A 83 -5.65 18.28 18.76
C ILE A 83 -4.38 18.22 19.63
N GLU A 84 -4.49 18.80 20.83
CA GLU A 84 -3.45 18.68 21.83
C GLU A 84 -3.18 17.21 22.20
N PRO A 85 -1.96 16.88 22.68
CA PRO A 85 -1.62 15.58 23.21
C PRO A 85 -2.63 15.10 24.26
N TYR A 86 -2.94 13.82 24.25
CA TYR A 86 -3.90 13.21 25.17
C TYR A 86 -3.44 11.79 25.53
N LYS A 87 -3.99 11.25 26.61
CA LYS A 87 -3.73 9.87 27.02
C LYS A 87 -4.78 8.95 26.44
N HIS A 88 -4.32 7.91 25.75
CA HIS A 88 -5.16 6.89 25.17
C HIS A 88 -4.96 5.58 25.94
N LYS A 89 -5.97 5.18 26.75
CA LYS A 89 -5.89 3.93 27.49
C LYS A 89 -6.17 2.76 26.56
N VAL A 90 -5.14 1.93 26.34
CA VAL A 90 -5.23 0.74 25.49
C VAL A 90 -5.92 -0.40 26.24
N GLU A 91 -6.84 -1.08 25.55
CA GLU A 91 -7.44 -2.31 26.03
C GLU A 91 -6.44 -3.46 25.86
N ARG A 92 -6.29 -4.29 26.90
CA ARG A 92 -5.46 -5.50 26.89
C ARG A 92 -6.34 -6.70 26.58
N LYS A 93 -5.91 -7.53 25.65
CA LYS A 93 -6.56 -8.76 25.23
C LYS A 93 -5.70 -9.96 25.59
N HIS A 94 -6.34 -11.03 25.98
CA HIS A 94 -5.70 -12.33 26.15
C HIS A 94 -6.45 -13.35 25.31
N PHE A 95 -5.74 -14.18 24.56
CA PHE A 95 -6.28 -15.18 23.68
C PHE A 95 -5.78 -16.58 24.07
N SER A 96 -6.65 -17.58 23.98
CA SER A 96 -6.31 -18.97 24.28
C SER A 96 -5.53 -19.65 23.17
N SER A 97 -5.47 -19.04 21.96
CA SER A 97 -4.68 -19.55 20.85
C SER A 97 -4.42 -18.46 19.79
N VAL A 98 -3.45 -18.73 18.90
CA VAL A 98 -3.15 -17.88 17.75
C VAL A 98 -4.35 -17.80 16.78
N GLU A 99 -5.12 -18.88 16.63
CA GLU A 99 -6.32 -18.92 15.79
C GLU A 99 -7.42 -18.00 16.33
N GLU A 100 -7.63 -17.99 17.65
CA GLU A 100 -8.59 -17.08 18.30
C GLU A 100 -8.15 -15.62 18.10
N GLN A 101 -6.87 -15.33 18.32
CA GLN A 101 -6.28 -14.01 18.08
C GLN A 101 -6.50 -13.56 16.64
N GLN A 102 -6.18 -14.39 15.65
CA GLN A 102 -6.35 -14.08 14.23
C GLN A 102 -7.82 -13.82 13.88
N ALA A 103 -8.73 -14.69 14.35
CA ALA A 103 -10.16 -14.51 14.13
C ALA A 103 -10.69 -13.20 14.71
N PHE A 104 -10.19 -12.79 15.89
CA PHE A 104 -10.56 -11.51 16.50
C PHE A 104 -10.07 -10.33 15.67
N PHE A 105 -8.81 -10.35 15.21
CA PHE A 105 -8.23 -9.26 14.43
C PHE A 105 -8.80 -9.18 13.03
N ASP A 106 -9.08 -10.30 12.37
CA ASP A 106 -9.80 -10.33 11.09
C ASP A 106 -11.22 -9.74 11.23
N ALA A 107 -11.91 -10.04 12.30
CA ALA A 107 -13.22 -9.45 12.58
C ALA A 107 -13.13 -7.95 12.89
N ASP A 108 -12.09 -7.50 13.60
CA ASP A 108 -11.87 -6.07 13.88
C ASP A 108 -11.47 -5.31 12.63
N ALA A 109 -10.61 -5.86 11.78
CA ALA A 109 -10.19 -5.28 10.50
C ALA A 109 -11.39 -4.96 9.58
N GLN A 110 -12.48 -5.73 9.70
CA GLN A 110 -13.69 -5.54 8.91
C GLN A 110 -14.69 -4.53 9.52
N LYS A 111 -14.44 -4.04 10.74
CA LYS A 111 -15.26 -2.98 11.35
C LYS A 111 -14.87 -1.62 10.77
N PRO A 112 -15.80 -0.83 10.19
CA PRO A 112 -15.46 0.45 9.59
C PRO A 112 -15.04 1.49 10.64
N CYS A 113 -14.06 2.31 10.32
CA CYS A 113 -13.72 3.53 11.04
C CYS A 113 -14.45 4.73 10.44
N PHE A 114 -15.23 5.44 11.25
CA PHE A 114 -15.96 6.64 10.84
C PHE A 114 -15.17 7.91 11.25
N PHE A 115 -14.15 8.25 10.47
CA PHE A 115 -13.15 9.28 10.76
C PHE A 115 -13.71 10.66 11.17
N LEU A 116 -14.96 10.98 10.84
CA LEU A 116 -15.63 12.22 11.30
C LEU A 116 -16.22 12.12 12.72
N LYS A 117 -16.36 10.93 13.27
CA LYS A 117 -17.05 10.68 14.55
C LYS A 117 -16.13 10.04 15.57
N ASP A 118 -15.32 9.12 15.12
CA ASP A 118 -14.50 8.25 15.95
C ASP A 118 -13.05 8.75 16.02
N GLU A 119 -12.27 8.17 16.91
CA GLU A 119 -10.82 8.21 16.78
C GLU A 119 -10.41 7.53 15.48
N CYS A 120 -9.34 8.04 14.86
CA CYS A 120 -8.90 7.55 13.56
C CYS A 120 -8.10 6.25 13.65
N PHE A 121 -8.11 5.59 14.79
CA PHE A 121 -7.44 4.32 15.03
C PHE A 121 -8.08 3.53 16.18
N ARG A 122 -7.77 2.22 16.22
CA ARG A 122 -7.98 1.30 17.35
C ARG A 122 -6.67 0.61 17.62
N ILE A 123 -6.30 0.48 18.90
CA ILE A 123 -5.07 -0.21 19.33
C ILE A 123 -5.43 -1.19 20.45
N TYR A 124 -4.87 -2.40 20.40
CA TYR A 124 -4.96 -3.40 21.45
C TYR A 124 -3.54 -3.91 21.77
N PHE A 125 -3.25 -4.07 23.06
CA PHE A 125 -2.13 -4.92 23.51
C PHE A 125 -2.65 -6.33 23.73
N PHE A 126 -1.87 -7.33 23.35
CA PHE A 126 -2.35 -8.70 23.46
C PHE A 126 -1.28 -9.69 23.89
N THR A 127 -1.74 -10.80 24.48
CA THR A 127 -0.97 -12.02 24.73
C THR A 127 -1.77 -13.24 24.29
N THR A 128 -1.05 -14.34 23.99
CA THR A 128 -1.65 -15.64 23.69
C THR A 128 -1.12 -16.72 24.65
N ASP A 129 -1.87 -17.80 24.87
CA ASP A 129 -1.42 -19.00 25.62
C ASP A 129 -0.32 -19.69 24.80
N GLY A 130 0.41 -19.33 24.06
CA GLY A 130 1.58 -19.85 23.35
C GLY A 130 2.83 -19.02 23.64
N GLY A 131 2.68 -17.97 24.48
CA GLY A 131 3.77 -17.07 24.84
C GLY A 131 3.98 -15.93 23.84
N GLU A 132 3.08 -15.73 22.85
CA GLU A 132 3.14 -14.56 21.99
C GLU A 132 2.60 -13.33 22.70
N SER A 133 3.28 -12.20 22.57
CA SER A 133 2.78 -10.89 22.97
C SER A 133 2.95 -9.88 21.85
N GLY A 134 2.14 -8.82 21.86
CA GLY A 134 2.22 -7.87 20.78
C GLY A 134 1.23 -6.71 20.84
N ILE A 135 1.19 -6.00 19.73
CA ILE A 135 0.33 -4.84 19.51
C ILE A 135 -0.46 -5.06 18.21
N TYR A 136 -1.77 -4.91 18.28
CA TYR A 136 -2.62 -4.74 17.10
C TYR A 136 -3.02 -3.29 16.96
N SER A 137 -3.00 -2.75 15.75
CA SER A 137 -3.56 -1.46 15.40
C SER A 137 -4.40 -1.54 14.13
N CYS A 138 -5.45 -0.74 14.08
CA CYS A 138 -6.23 -0.52 12.87
C CYS A 138 -6.39 0.98 12.67
N PHE A 139 -5.60 1.55 11.78
CA PHE A 139 -5.61 2.99 11.48
C PHE A 139 -6.54 3.31 10.32
N SER A 140 -7.18 4.48 10.37
CA SER A 140 -7.77 5.08 9.17
C SER A 140 -6.65 5.51 8.22
N HIS A 141 -6.75 5.11 6.96
CA HIS A 141 -5.74 5.48 5.94
C HIS A 141 -5.70 6.99 5.64
N LEU A 142 -6.66 7.77 6.16
CA LEU A 142 -6.62 9.23 6.07
C LEU A 142 -5.55 9.88 6.96
N VAL A 143 -5.15 9.22 8.04
CA VAL A 143 -4.18 9.78 8.99
C VAL A 143 -2.77 9.23 8.81
N ILE A 144 -2.67 8.01 8.26
CA ILE A 144 -1.39 7.29 8.15
C ILE A 144 -1.41 6.38 6.93
N ASP A 145 -0.28 6.16 6.30
CA ASP A 145 -0.07 5.13 5.30
C ASP A 145 0.72 3.94 5.87
N ALA A 146 1.01 2.95 5.04
CA ALA A 146 1.72 1.75 5.47
C ALA A 146 3.13 2.06 6.01
N LEU A 147 3.91 2.95 5.36
CA LEU A 147 5.22 3.35 5.86
C LEU A 147 5.12 4.26 7.10
N GLY A 148 4.07 5.08 7.19
CA GLY A 148 3.76 5.81 8.42
C GLY A 148 3.44 4.86 9.57
N THR A 149 2.73 3.76 9.31
CA THR A 149 2.45 2.71 10.30
C THR A 149 3.73 2.00 10.75
N VAL A 150 4.62 1.67 9.81
CA VAL A 150 5.96 1.15 10.14
C VAL A 150 6.72 2.16 11.00
N GLY A 151 6.74 3.44 10.62
CA GLY A 151 7.37 4.51 11.39
C GLY A 151 6.82 4.64 12.81
N PHE A 152 5.50 4.55 12.97
CA PHE A 152 4.83 4.53 14.27
C PHE A 152 5.33 3.37 15.15
N TYR A 153 5.36 2.15 14.63
CA TYR A 153 5.82 1.01 15.42
C TYR A 153 7.31 1.10 15.77
N MET A 154 8.14 1.51 14.82
CA MET A 154 9.57 1.65 15.05
C MET A 154 9.88 2.71 16.10
N ASP A 155 9.21 3.86 16.08
CA ASP A 155 9.40 4.90 17.09
C ASP A 155 8.88 4.44 18.46
N LEU A 156 7.69 3.84 18.50
CA LEU A 156 7.12 3.27 19.74
C LEU A 156 8.06 2.25 20.40
N PHE A 157 8.69 1.37 19.60
CA PHE A 157 9.61 0.36 20.13
C PHE A 157 10.93 0.96 20.58
N ARG A 158 11.45 1.98 19.90
CA ARG A 158 12.64 2.71 20.35
C ARG A 158 12.38 3.47 21.66
N VAL A 159 11.21 4.09 21.77
CA VAL A 159 10.78 4.74 23.03
C VAL A 159 10.63 3.68 24.13
N TYR A 160 9.98 2.56 23.88
CA TYR A 160 9.85 1.46 24.84
C TYR A 160 11.23 0.94 25.29
N ALA A 161 12.15 0.69 24.37
CA ALA A 161 13.49 0.21 24.66
C ALA A 161 14.29 1.22 25.50
N ALA A 162 14.20 2.52 25.19
CA ALA A 162 14.85 3.57 25.98
C ALA A 162 14.29 3.63 27.41
N LEU A 163 12.96 3.55 27.57
CA LEU A 163 12.33 3.49 28.89
C LEU A 163 12.74 2.24 29.69
N LEU A 164 12.82 1.09 29.02
CA LEU A 164 13.23 -0.18 29.64
C LEU A 164 14.66 -0.13 30.17
N LYS A 165 15.57 0.52 29.42
CA LYS A 165 16.98 0.67 29.79
C LYS A 165 17.27 1.88 30.68
N GLY A 166 16.32 2.80 30.86
CA GLY A 166 16.51 4.08 31.55
C GLY A 166 17.43 5.03 30.77
N GLU A 167 17.44 4.93 29.44
CA GLU A 167 18.21 5.76 28.52
C GLU A 167 17.44 7.01 28.08
N GLU A 168 18.11 7.95 27.44
CA GLU A 168 17.47 9.12 26.82
C GLU A 168 16.54 8.68 25.67
N LEU A 169 15.42 9.38 25.53
CA LEU A 169 14.46 9.11 24.46
C LEU A 169 15.09 9.39 23.08
N PRO A 170 14.75 8.61 22.05
CA PRO A 170 15.19 8.89 20.69
C PRO A 170 14.68 10.26 20.22
N SER A 171 15.33 10.84 19.20
CA SER A 171 14.88 12.10 18.58
C SER A 171 13.42 12.02 18.16
N ALA A 172 12.70 13.13 18.29
CA ALA A 172 11.30 13.19 17.91
C ALA A 172 11.12 12.98 16.39
N LEU A 173 9.92 12.50 16.00
CA LEU A 173 9.51 12.47 14.60
C LEU A 173 9.41 13.91 14.05
N ASP A 174 9.63 14.04 12.74
CA ASP A 174 9.45 15.32 12.04
C ASP A 174 7.95 15.67 11.92
N SER A 175 7.65 16.97 11.86
CA SER A 175 6.27 17.47 11.88
C SER A 175 5.49 17.12 10.61
N TYR A 176 4.40 16.40 10.79
CA TYR A 176 3.45 16.11 9.71
C TYR A 176 2.57 17.32 9.38
N GLU A 177 2.30 18.19 10.37
CA GLU A 177 1.59 19.45 10.13
C GLU A 177 2.39 20.39 9.21
N GLU A 178 3.70 20.51 9.40
CA GLU A 178 4.59 21.25 8.52
C GLU A 178 4.58 20.66 7.11
N HIS A 179 4.64 19.33 6.99
CA HIS A 179 4.54 18.64 5.69
C HIS A 179 3.24 18.97 4.95
N ILE A 180 2.09 18.92 5.65
CA ILE A 180 0.79 19.28 5.07
C ILE A 180 0.80 20.70 4.52
N GLN A 181 1.33 21.67 5.28
CA GLN A 181 1.42 23.06 4.82
C GLN A 181 2.28 23.20 3.57
N ASN A 182 3.44 22.54 3.56
CA ASN A 182 4.39 22.57 2.46
C ASN A 182 3.81 21.90 1.19
N GLU A 183 3.12 20.74 1.33
CA GLU A 183 2.49 20.07 0.19
C GLU A 183 1.35 20.92 -0.39
N LEU A 184 0.48 21.47 0.45
CA LEU A 184 -0.59 22.35 -0.02
C LEU A 184 -0.05 23.56 -0.77
N LEU A 185 1.05 24.15 -0.31
CA LEU A 185 1.73 25.26 -1.01
C LEU A 185 2.33 24.81 -2.35
N ARG A 186 3.05 23.68 -2.39
CA ARG A 186 3.62 23.15 -3.64
C ARG A 186 2.55 22.83 -4.68
N CYS A 187 1.44 22.22 -4.25
CA CYS A 187 0.35 21.82 -5.13
C CYS A 187 -0.53 22.99 -5.62
N SER A 188 -0.40 24.19 -5.03
CA SER A 188 -1.11 25.39 -5.49
C SER A 188 -0.46 26.09 -6.67
N ASP A 189 0.77 25.70 -7.06
CA ASP A 189 1.50 26.28 -8.23
C ASP A 189 0.89 25.79 -9.54
N GLU A 190 0.05 26.61 -10.15
CA GLU A 190 -0.65 26.28 -11.40
C GLU A 190 0.29 25.99 -12.58
N LEU A 191 1.45 26.66 -12.66
CA LEU A 191 2.41 26.42 -13.74
C LEU A 191 3.06 25.04 -13.61
N LYS A 192 3.40 24.64 -12.39
CA LYS A 192 3.90 23.29 -12.13
C LYS A 192 2.81 22.24 -12.40
N GLN A 193 1.57 22.49 -11.97
CA GLN A 193 0.45 21.57 -12.23
C GLN A 193 0.22 21.36 -13.74
N LYS A 194 0.33 22.40 -14.57
CA LYS A 194 0.25 22.27 -16.05
C LYS A 194 1.36 21.40 -16.61
N LYS A 195 2.63 21.62 -16.18
CA LYS A 195 3.76 20.75 -16.61
C LYS A 195 3.56 19.29 -16.23
N HIS A 196 3.02 19.04 -15.05
CA HIS A 196 2.68 17.65 -14.63
C HIS A 196 1.57 17.07 -15.52
N GLU A 197 0.53 17.85 -15.84
CA GLU A 197 -0.55 17.40 -16.73
C GLU A 197 -0.03 17.08 -18.14
N GLU A 198 0.85 17.93 -18.70
CA GLU A 198 1.49 17.70 -19.99
C GLU A 198 2.28 16.39 -19.99
N PHE A 199 3.11 16.16 -18.96
CA PHE A 199 3.82 14.89 -18.79
C PHE A 199 2.88 13.69 -18.79
N TYR A 200 1.81 13.71 -17.97
CA TYR A 200 0.87 12.59 -17.92
C TYR A 200 0.11 12.40 -19.23
N ARG A 201 -0.18 13.47 -19.95
CA ARG A 201 -0.78 13.41 -21.30
C ARG A 201 0.13 12.67 -22.29
N GLU A 202 1.40 13.04 -22.34
CA GLU A 202 2.40 12.38 -23.19
C GLU A 202 2.60 10.93 -22.78
N TYR A 203 2.77 10.68 -21.49
CA TYR A 203 2.92 9.33 -20.92
C TYR A 203 1.76 8.39 -21.28
N PHE A 204 0.51 8.86 -21.20
CA PHE A 204 -0.63 8.05 -21.59
C PHE A 204 -0.72 7.83 -23.10
N LEU A 205 -0.43 8.83 -23.90
CA LEU A 205 -0.54 8.74 -25.36
C LEU A 205 0.61 7.98 -26.02
N GLN A 206 1.75 7.86 -25.38
CA GLN A 206 2.98 7.24 -25.91
C GLN A 206 2.73 5.86 -26.54
N HIS A 207 1.84 5.06 -25.96
CA HIS A 207 1.53 3.70 -26.41
C HIS A 207 0.07 3.52 -26.88
N GLY A 208 -0.64 4.63 -27.14
CA GLY A 208 -2.06 4.62 -27.51
C GLY A 208 -2.98 4.05 -26.43
N LYS A 209 -4.17 3.57 -26.81
CA LYS A 209 -5.17 3.05 -25.88
C LYS A 209 -4.62 1.83 -25.11
N PRO A 210 -4.65 1.84 -23.75
CA PRO A 210 -4.11 0.75 -22.94
C PRO A 210 -4.90 -0.56 -23.14
N TYR A 211 -4.28 -1.67 -22.75
CA TYR A 211 -4.87 -2.98 -22.72
C TYR A 211 -5.19 -3.41 -21.29
N TYR A 212 -6.31 -4.10 -21.11
CA TYR A 212 -6.66 -4.69 -19.82
C TYR A 212 -5.97 -6.04 -19.65
N ALA A 213 -4.77 -6.03 -19.07
CA ALA A 213 -4.05 -7.23 -18.71
C ALA A 213 -4.58 -7.77 -17.37
N ALA A 214 -5.58 -8.65 -17.44
CA ALA A 214 -6.18 -9.19 -16.23
C ALA A 214 -5.22 -10.15 -15.53
N VAL A 215 -5.04 -9.97 -14.22
CA VAL A 215 -4.25 -10.88 -13.40
C VAL A 215 -4.80 -12.32 -13.38
N HIS A 216 -6.10 -12.48 -13.61
CA HIS A 216 -6.81 -13.76 -13.68
C HIS A 216 -6.94 -14.31 -15.11
N GLY A 217 -6.24 -13.70 -16.08
CA GLY A 217 -6.20 -14.16 -17.46
C GLY A 217 -7.15 -13.44 -18.42
N HIS A 218 -7.02 -13.80 -19.72
CA HIS A 218 -7.70 -13.12 -20.83
C HIS A 218 -9.21 -13.38 -20.92
N GLU A 219 -9.71 -14.43 -20.28
CA GLU A 219 -11.08 -14.95 -20.44
C GLU A 219 -12.16 -13.89 -20.15
N TYR A 220 -11.92 -13.04 -19.16
CA TYR A 220 -12.87 -11.98 -18.82
C TYR A 220 -13.04 -10.97 -19.98
N LEU A 221 -11.94 -10.52 -20.57
CA LEU A 221 -11.96 -9.59 -21.69
C LEU A 221 -12.53 -10.25 -22.95
N ASP A 222 -12.19 -11.50 -23.22
CA ASP A 222 -12.66 -12.24 -24.38
C ASP A 222 -14.18 -12.51 -24.28
N ALA A 223 -14.68 -12.91 -23.11
CA ALA A 223 -16.11 -13.02 -22.84
C ALA A 223 -16.84 -11.68 -23.04
N TYR A 224 -16.23 -10.58 -22.61
CA TYR A 224 -16.79 -9.25 -22.79
C TYR A 224 -16.83 -8.84 -24.28
N ARG A 225 -15.76 -9.10 -25.05
CA ARG A 225 -15.67 -8.89 -26.51
C ARG A 225 -16.75 -9.67 -27.24
N LYS A 226 -16.91 -10.97 -26.92
CA LYS A 226 -17.95 -11.84 -27.49
C LYS A 226 -19.35 -11.32 -27.21
N LYS A 227 -19.62 -10.93 -25.96
CA LYS A 227 -20.91 -10.36 -25.55
C LYS A 227 -21.23 -9.05 -26.29
N LYS A 228 -20.24 -8.20 -26.51
CA LYS A 228 -20.39 -6.91 -27.21
C LYS A 228 -20.29 -7.03 -28.73
N LYS A 229 -19.95 -8.21 -29.26
CA LYS A 229 -19.71 -8.46 -30.69
C LYS A 229 -18.68 -7.49 -31.28
N ASN A 230 -17.64 -7.16 -30.50
CA ASN A 230 -16.58 -6.25 -30.88
C ASN A 230 -15.22 -6.77 -30.39
N PRO A 231 -14.36 -7.31 -31.27
CA PRO A 231 -13.06 -7.85 -30.92
C PRO A 231 -12.03 -6.76 -30.57
N ASP A 232 -12.26 -5.51 -30.96
CA ASP A 232 -11.30 -4.41 -30.80
C ASP A 232 -11.35 -3.77 -29.40
N ILE A 233 -12.26 -4.21 -28.55
CA ILE A 233 -12.33 -3.71 -27.16
C ILE A 233 -11.05 -4.12 -26.44
N ARG A 234 -10.31 -3.10 -25.96
CA ARG A 234 -9.07 -3.29 -25.19
C ARG A 234 -9.29 -3.23 -23.69
N VAL A 235 -10.31 -2.50 -23.24
CA VAL A 235 -10.64 -2.32 -21.84
C VAL A 235 -12.13 -2.60 -21.62
N PRO A 236 -12.49 -3.57 -20.78
CA PRO A 236 -13.88 -3.89 -20.50
C PRO A 236 -14.50 -2.84 -19.58
N MET A 237 -15.81 -2.89 -19.37
CA MET A 237 -16.45 -2.17 -18.26
C MET A 237 -15.85 -2.68 -16.94
N ALA A 238 -15.66 -1.77 -15.98
CA ALA A 238 -15.19 -2.14 -14.64
C ALA A 238 -16.10 -3.18 -13.98
N TYR A 239 -15.55 -3.88 -13.02
CA TYR A 239 -16.26 -4.86 -12.23
C TYR A 239 -17.44 -4.24 -11.50
N ASN A 240 -18.48 -5.04 -11.31
CA ASN A 240 -19.59 -4.64 -10.46
C ASN A 240 -19.08 -4.33 -9.04
N PRO A 241 -19.23 -3.09 -8.55
CA PRO A 241 -18.78 -2.71 -7.21
C PRO A 241 -19.49 -3.47 -6.08
N LEU A 242 -20.65 -4.09 -6.37
CA LEU A 242 -21.36 -4.95 -5.43
C LEU A 242 -20.65 -6.31 -5.21
N HIS A 243 -19.71 -6.68 -6.07
CA HIS A 243 -18.96 -7.93 -6.00
C HIS A 243 -17.52 -7.71 -5.48
N ASP A 244 -17.36 -6.87 -4.46
CA ASP A 244 -16.08 -6.47 -3.89
C ASP A 244 -15.60 -7.37 -2.74
N LYS A 245 -16.31 -8.49 -2.45
CA LYS A 245 -15.86 -9.46 -1.46
C LYS A 245 -14.47 -9.98 -1.85
N CYS A 246 -13.53 -9.87 -0.94
CA CYS A 246 -12.17 -10.36 -1.11
C CYS A 246 -11.81 -11.42 -0.08
N ASP A 247 -10.83 -12.20 -0.44
CA ASP A 247 -10.09 -13.07 0.45
C ASP A 247 -8.60 -12.73 0.38
N MET A 248 -7.81 -13.28 1.29
CA MET A 248 -6.38 -12.99 1.39
C MET A 248 -5.61 -14.28 1.63
N ILE A 249 -4.53 -14.46 0.88
CA ILE A 249 -3.51 -15.47 1.16
C ILE A 249 -2.18 -14.79 1.39
N ILE A 250 -1.33 -15.46 2.15
CA ILE A 250 0.05 -15.05 2.43
C ILE A 250 0.94 -16.16 1.89
N GLU A 251 1.91 -15.77 1.10
CA GLU A 251 3.01 -16.61 0.64
C GLU A 251 4.31 -16.05 1.18
N HIS A 252 5.28 -16.93 1.41
CA HIS A 252 6.55 -16.54 2.00
C HIS A 252 7.71 -16.86 1.05
N ILE A 253 8.59 -15.90 0.84
CA ILE A 253 9.88 -16.05 0.16
C ILE A 253 10.92 -16.26 1.24
N GLY A 254 11.53 -17.44 1.28
CA GLY A 254 12.51 -17.78 2.31
C GLY A 254 13.75 -16.89 2.28
N PRO A 255 14.52 -16.88 3.39
CA PRO A 255 15.64 -15.94 3.58
C PRO A 255 16.76 -16.10 2.52
N GLU A 256 16.95 -17.28 1.97
CA GLU A 256 17.98 -17.51 0.90
C GLU A 256 17.61 -16.80 -0.40
N ASP A 257 16.35 -16.93 -0.85
CA ASP A 257 15.88 -16.27 -2.07
C ASP A 257 15.70 -14.77 -1.84
N ALA A 258 15.22 -14.35 -0.68
CA ALA A 258 15.16 -12.95 -0.29
C ALA A 258 16.54 -12.29 -0.34
N LYS A 259 17.57 -12.98 0.18
CA LYS A 259 18.97 -12.50 0.11
C LYS A 259 19.44 -12.34 -1.33
N LYS A 260 19.19 -13.33 -2.21
CA LYS A 260 19.57 -13.23 -3.64
C LYS A 260 18.92 -12.00 -4.30
N ILE A 261 17.63 -11.75 -4.01
CA ILE A 261 16.90 -10.59 -4.54
C ILE A 261 17.57 -9.29 -4.07
N PHE A 262 17.85 -9.16 -2.78
CA PHE A 262 18.48 -7.95 -2.23
C PHE A 262 19.90 -7.75 -2.70
N ASP A 263 20.71 -8.80 -2.78
CA ASP A 263 22.09 -8.73 -3.29
C ASP A 263 22.10 -8.26 -4.75
N TYR A 264 21.27 -8.87 -5.61
CA TYR A 264 21.13 -8.44 -7.00
C TYR A 264 20.70 -6.97 -7.13
N CYS A 265 19.77 -6.53 -6.28
CA CYS A 265 19.32 -5.14 -6.25
C CYS A 265 20.45 -4.18 -5.87
N MET A 266 21.26 -4.52 -4.87
CA MET A 266 22.40 -3.71 -4.43
C MET A 266 23.50 -3.65 -5.50
N GLU A 267 23.89 -4.77 -6.06
CA GLU A 267 24.94 -4.88 -7.07
C GLU A 267 24.59 -4.10 -8.36
N ASN A 268 23.31 -4.07 -8.72
CA ASN A 268 22.84 -3.43 -9.95
C ASN A 268 22.24 -2.02 -9.73
N CYS A 269 22.24 -1.51 -8.49
CA CYS A 269 21.62 -0.23 -8.11
C CYS A 269 20.14 -0.13 -8.52
N ILE A 270 19.38 -1.22 -8.32
CA ILE A 270 17.95 -1.31 -8.62
C ILE A 270 17.15 -1.42 -7.32
N SER A 271 15.93 -0.93 -7.34
CA SER A 271 15.02 -1.13 -6.21
C SER A 271 14.38 -2.52 -6.27
N PRO A 272 14.19 -3.21 -5.14
CA PRO A 272 13.41 -4.45 -5.06
C PRO A 272 12.03 -4.34 -5.72
N GLU A 273 11.37 -3.19 -5.59
CA GLU A 273 10.09 -2.93 -6.25
C GLU A 273 10.14 -3.19 -7.77
N SER A 274 11.23 -2.82 -8.47
CA SER A 274 11.34 -3.03 -9.92
C SER A 274 11.43 -4.52 -10.27
N ILE A 275 12.10 -5.32 -9.43
CA ILE A 275 12.18 -6.78 -9.58
C ILE A 275 10.78 -7.40 -9.38
N PHE A 276 10.08 -7.02 -8.34
CA PHE A 276 8.74 -7.51 -8.04
C PHE A 276 7.72 -7.11 -9.12
N VAL A 277 7.80 -5.87 -9.59
CA VAL A 277 6.97 -5.41 -10.73
C VAL A 277 7.25 -6.23 -11.99
N MET A 278 8.53 -6.59 -12.26
CA MET A 278 8.89 -7.43 -13.40
C MET A 278 8.23 -8.81 -13.30
N GLY A 279 8.27 -9.47 -12.13
CA GLY A 279 7.61 -10.76 -11.92
C GLY A 279 6.10 -10.71 -12.12
N LEU A 280 5.43 -9.73 -11.49
CA LEU A 280 3.98 -9.54 -11.61
C LEU A 280 3.54 -9.20 -13.03
N ARG A 281 4.30 -8.32 -13.70
CA ARG A 281 4.08 -7.95 -15.11
C ARG A 281 4.20 -9.14 -16.04
N SER A 282 5.22 -9.96 -15.84
CA SER A 282 5.44 -11.17 -16.68
C SER A 282 4.28 -12.14 -16.57
N HIS A 283 3.78 -12.38 -15.35
CA HIS A 283 2.56 -13.18 -15.19
C HIS A 283 1.37 -12.55 -15.94
N CYS A 284 1.09 -11.26 -15.75
CA CYS A 284 -0.01 -10.59 -16.46
C CYS A 284 0.15 -10.64 -17.99
N SER A 285 1.37 -10.53 -18.51
CA SER A 285 1.63 -10.69 -19.95
C SER A 285 1.31 -12.10 -20.42
N ALA A 286 1.86 -13.12 -19.75
CA ALA A 286 1.73 -14.53 -20.14
C ALA A 286 0.27 -14.98 -20.19
N VAL A 287 -0.50 -14.71 -19.13
CA VAL A 287 -1.92 -15.14 -19.05
C VAL A 287 -2.87 -14.33 -19.95
N ASN A 288 -2.38 -13.28 -20.62
CA ASN A 288 -3.14 -12.43 -21.54
C ASN A 288 -2.57 -12.46 -22.95
N HIS A 289 -2.31 -13.65 -23.50
CA HIS A 289 -1.79 -13.85 -24.87
C HIS A 289 -0.43 -13.17 -25.13
N ARG A 290 0.44 -13.12 -24.10
CA ARG A 290 1.79 -12.54 -24.16
C ARG A 290 1.80 -11.07 -24.63
N ILE A 291 0.84 -10.28 -24.16
CA ILE A 291 0.80 -8.87 -24.52
C ILE A 291 2.04 -8.14 -23.97
N ASP A 292 2.58 -7.25 -24.78
CA ASP A 292 3.74 -6.40 -24.43
C ASP A 292 3.36 -5.20 -23.55
N ASP A 293 2.08 -4.78 -23.56
CA ASP A 293 1.54 -3.59 -22.93
C ASP A 293 0.76 -3.93 -21.66
N VAL A 294 1.40 -3.83 -20.51
CA VAL A 294 0.80 -4.14 -19.19
C VAL A 294 0.68 -2.88 -18.36
N SER A 295 -0.53 -2.66 -17.85
CA SER A 295 -0.84 -1.56 -16.92
C SER A 295 -1.24 -2.11 -15.56
N MET A 296 -0.68 -1.54 -14.49
CA MET A 296 -1.01 -1.83 -13.10
C MET A 296 -0.99 -0.55 -12.27
N MET A 297 -1.51 -0.59 -11.07
CA MET A 297 -1.28 0.47 -10.10
C MET A 297 -0.10 0.09 -9.22
N THR A 298 0.84 1.02 -9.00
CA THR A 298 1.85 0.93 -7.95
C THR A 298 1.62 2.02 -6.93
N VAL A 299 2.17 1.88 -5.74
CA VAL A 299 2.02 2.88 -4.68
C VAL A 299 3.39 3.45 -4.34
N CYS A 300 3.51 4.78 -4.37
CA CYS A 300 4.70 5.51 -3.96
C CYS A 300 4.47 6.21 -2.63
N SER A 301 5.44 6.13 -1.74
CA SER A 301 5.30 6.73 -0.40
C SER A 301 5.60 8.23 -0.34
N LYS A 302 6.01 8.88 -1.38
CA LYS A 302 6.43 10.31 -1.42
C LYS A 302 7.48 10.72 -0.37
N ARG A 303 8.16 9.77 0.26
CA ARG A 303 9.20 10.03 1.28
C ARG A 303 10.57 10.14 0.63
N ALA A 304 10.85 11.29 0.02
CA ALA A 304 12.09 11.56 -0.70
C ALA A 304 13.21 12.10 0.20
N THR A 305 12.87 12.92 1.20
CA THR A 305 13.82 13.57 2.10
C THR A 305 14.00 12.80 3.41
N VAL A 306 15.05 13.10 4.16
CA VAL A 306 15.28 12.53 5.50
C VAL A 306 14.12 12.86 6.43
N LYS A 307 13.63 14.11 6.41
CA LYS A 307 12.46 14.52 7.21
C LYS A 307 11.21 13.71 6.87
N GLU A 308 10.92 13.53 5.58
CA GLU A 308 9.75 12.74 5.15
C GLU A 308 9.87 11.26 5.52
N LYS A 309 11.10 10.72 5.57
CA LYS A 309 11.35 9.35 6.04
C LYS A 309 11.20 9.22 7.56
N ASN A 310 11.46 10.30 8.30
CA ASN A 310 11.36 10.34 9.76
C ASN A 310 10.00 10.89 10.23
N MET A 311 8.93 10.74 9.45
CA MET A 311 7.59 11.15 9.89
C MET A 311 6.57 10.04 9.68
N SER A 312 5.62 9.99 10.58
CA SER A 312 4.39 9.25 10.41
C SER A 312 3.35 10.14 9.73
N GLY A 313 2.45 9.54 8.94
CA GLY A 313 1.42 10.28 8.24
C GLY A 313 0.98 9.59 6.95
N CYS A 314 -0.03 10.13 6.28
CA CYS A 314 -0.52 9.63 4.99
C CYS A 314 0.16 10.38 3.84
N LEU A 315 1.22 9.80 3.28
CA LEU A 315 1.99 10.35 2.15
C LEU A 315 1.91 9.46 0.89
N ALA A 316 1.36 8.26 1.01
CA ALA A 316 1.30 7.31 -0.10
C ALA A 316 0.39 7.80 -1.22
N GLU A 317 0.89 7.71 -2.46
CA GLU A 317 0.19 8.10 -3.68
C GLU A 317 0.11 6.91 -4.64
N PRO A 318 -1.08 6.51 -5.11
CA PRO A 318 -1.18 5.52 -6.17
C PRO A 318 -0.71 6.10 -7.50
N LEU A 319 -0.07 5.26 -8.31
CA LEU A 319 0.43 5.62 -9.64
C LEU A 319 -0.13 4.66 -10.69
N ILE A 320 -0.54 5.20 -11.84
CA ILE A 320 -0.86 4.38 -13.02
C ILE A 320 0.47 4.02 -13.69
N PHE A 321 0.96 2.81 -13.40
CA PHE A 321 2.21 2.30 -13.95
C PHE A 321 1.91 1.45 -15.18
N ARG A 322 2.34 1.92 -16.36
CA ARG A 322 2.16 1.24 -17.64
C ARG A 322 3.52 0.98 -18.27
N SER A 323 3.75 -0.24 -18.66
CA SER A 323 5.00 -0.67 -19.32
C SER A 323 4.71 -1.40 -20.60
N LYS A 324 5.41 -1.03 -21.67
CA LYS A 324 5.45 -1.77 -22.90
C LYS A 324 6.87 -2.29 -23.12
N LEU A 325 7.06 -3.60 -23.01
CA LEU A 325 8.36 -4.25 -23.10
C LEU A 325 8.41 -5.21 -24.29
N SER A 326 9.47 -5.12 -25.12
CA SER A 326 9.76 -6.12 -26.13
C SER A 326 10.14 -7.45 -25.48
N GLU A 327 9.73 -8.55 -26.07
CA GLU A 327 10.16 -9.90 -25.69
C GLU A 327 11.64 -10.18 -25.94
N ASP A 328 12.29 -9.36 -26.75
CA ASP A 328 13.72 -9.51 -27.09
C ASP A 328 14.65 -8.83 -26.06
N LEU A 329 14.11 -8.04 -25.13
CA LEU A 329 14.88 -7.49 -24.03
C LEU A 329 15.35 -8.60 -23.09
N THR A 330 16.59 -8.47 -22.59
CA THR A 330 17.05 -9.29 -21.47
C THR A 330 16.33 -8.88 -20.17
N PHE A 331 16.34 -9.76 -19.18
CA PHE A 331 15.81 -9.47 -17.85
C PHE A 331 16.42 -8.19 -17.26
N ALA A 332 17.74 -8.05 -17.34
CA ALA A 332 18.44 -6.87 -16.84
C ALA A 332 18.01 -5.58 -17.55
N GLU A 333 17.81 -5.61 -18.87
CA GLU A 333 17.33 -4.46 -19.64
C GLU A 333 15.86 -4.15 -19.30
N ALA A 334 15.00 -5.16 -19.24
CA ALA A 334 13.60 -5.00 -18.90
C ALA A 334 13.40 -4.37 -17.52
N VAL A 335 14.13 -4.83 -16.50
CA VAL A 335 14.08 -4.24 -15.14
C VAL A 335 14.56 -2.79 -15.14
N ARG A 336 15.60 -2.45 -15.92
CA ARG A 336 16.05 -1.07 -16.06
C ARG A 336 15.02 -0.17 -16.74
N GLU A 337 14.29 -0.67 -17.75
CA GLU A 337 13.17 0.07 -18.37
C GLU A 337 12.05 0.33 -17.35
N LEU A 338 11.68 -0.67 -16.52
CA LEU A 338 10.70 -0.49 -15.46
C LEU A 338 11.15 0.57 -14.43
N LEU A 339 12.44 0.55 -14.07
CA LEU A 339 13.02 1.56 -13.19
C LEU A 339 12.95 2.96 -13.79
N LYS A 340 13.26 3.14 -15.09
CA LYS A 340 13.14 4.44 -15.80
C LYS A 340 11.71 4.97 -15.78
N ILE A 341 10.73 4.11 -16.07
CA ILE A 341 9.30 4.48 -16.01
C ILE A 341 8.96 4.97 -14.60
N ARG A 342 9.34 4.22 -13.57
CA ARG A 342 9.08 4.59 -12.18
C ARG A 342 9.70 5.93 -11.81
N LEU A 343 10.97 6.14 -12.12
CA LEU A 343 11.67 7.40 -11.84
C LEU A 343 11.06 8.58 -12.59
N SER A 344 10.52 8.38 -13.79
CA SER A 344 9.80 9.43 -14.51
C SER A 344 8.52 9.82 -13.80
N LEU A 345 7.72 8.85 -13.34
CA LEU A 345 6.50 9.09 -12.57
C LEU A 345 6.79 9.78 -11.23
N TYR A 346 7.88 9.40 -10.54
CA TYR A 346 8.25 9.97 -9.24
C TYR A 346 8.57 11.47 -9.29
N ARG A 347 9.02 11.99 -10.43
CA ARG A 347 9.23 13.44 -10.63
C ARG A 347 7.94 14.24 -10.72
N HIS A 348 6.79 13.56 -10.82
CA HIS A 348 5.49 14.16 -11.02
C HIS A 348 4.46 13.81 -9.92
N LEU A 349 4.94 13.41 -8.73
CA LEU A 349 4.11 12.99 -7.59
C LEU A 349 3.25 14.12 -6.99
N ASP A 350 3.55 15.39 -7.28
CA ASP A 350 2.70 16.51 -6.85
C ASP A 350 1.44 16.69 -7.74
N TYR A 351 1.29 15.86 -8.81
CA TYR A 351 0.05 15.82 -9.61
C TYR A 351 -0.88 14.74 -9.03
N PRO A 352 -2.08 15.11 -8.54
CA PRO A 352 -2.97 14.16 -7.88
C PRO A 352 -3.31 12.96 -8.77
N TYR A 353 -3.30 11.75 -8.20
CA TYR A 353 -3.73 10.54 -8.91
C TYR A 353 -5.12 10.68 -9.53
N THR A 354 -6.05 11.30 -8.82
CA THR A 354 -7.41 11.55 -9.33
C THR A 354 -7.41 12.38 -10.61
N LYS A 355 -6.56 13.41 -10.72
CA LYS A 355 -6.42 14.20 -11.96
C LYS A 355 -5.78 13.39 -13.08
N ALA A 356 -4.72 12.61 -12.78
CA ALA A 356 -4.08 11.73 -13.75
C ALA A 356 -5.07 10.68 -14.28
N ARG A 357 -5.86 10.06 -13.39
CA ARG A 357 -6.93 9.14 -13.75
C ARG A 357 -7.99 9.80 -14.63
N ASP A 358 -8.51 10.96 -14.25
CA ASP A 358 -9.53 11.67 -15.02
C ASP A 358 -9.00 12.10 -16.40
N LEU A 359 -7.72 12.48 -16.49
CA LEU A 359 -7.05 12.75 -17.76
C LEU A 359 -7.01 11.49 -18.63
N SER A 360 -6.61 10.35 -18.08
CA SER A 360 -6.61 9.06 -18.79
C SER A 360 -8.01 8.67 -19.30
N LEU A 361 -9.06 8.85 -18.47
CA LEU A 361 -10.43 8.58 -18.88
C LEU A 361 -10.85 9.46 -20.08
N LYS A 362 -10.52 10.74 -20.05
CA LYS A 362 -10.82 11.68 -21.15
C LYS A 362 -10.05 11.36 -22.43
N LEU A 363 -8.75 11.06 -22.32
CA LEU A 363 -7.90 10.78 -23.48
C LEU A 363 -8.34 9.54 -24.26
N PHE A 364 -8.87 8.53 -23.57
CA PHE A 364 -9.23 7.25 -24.17
C PHE A 364 -10.73 7.02 -24.29
N ASP A 365 -11.52 8.03 -23.97
CA ASP A 365 -12.99 7.94 -23.98
C ASP A 365 -13.49 6.75 -23.12
N PHE A 366 -12.99 6.68 -21.90
CA PHE A 366 -13.41 5.68 -20.94
C PHE A 366 -14.54 6.21 -20.07
N GLY A 367 -15.50 5.33 -19.75
CA GLY A 367 -16.51 5.63 -18.73
C GLY A 367 -15.89 5.75 -17.33
N PRO A 368 -16.58 6.38 -16.38
CA PRO A 368 -16.05 6.71 -15.05
C PRO A 368 -15.63 5.50 -14.20
N ILE A 369 -16.12 4.31 -14.55
CA ILE A 369 -15.83 3.04 -13.88
C ILE A 369 -14.96 2.10 -14.73
N GLN A 370 -14.43 2.56 -15.86
CA GLN A 370 -13.48 1.80 -16.67
C GLN A 370 -12.05 2.05 -16.22
N GLY A 371 -11.19 1.05 -16.36
CA GLY A 371 -9.76 1.15 -16.07
C GLY A 371 -8.99 -0.05 -16.59
N ALA A 372 -7.77 0.18 -17.03
CA ALA A 372 -6.90 -0.87 -17.57
C ALA A 372 -6.20 -1.70 -16.48
N ASN A 373 -6.30 -1.32 -15.22
CA ASN A 373 -5.55 -1.93 -14.13
C ASN A 373 -6.36 -3.02 -13.44
N SER A 374 -5.85 -4.25 -13.43
CA SER A 374 -6.42 -5.38 -12.67
C SER A 374 -5.65 -5.66 -11.38
N LEU A 375 -4.47 -5.08 -11.24
CA LEU A 375 -3.51 -5.31 -10.17
C LEU A 375 -3.09 -3.99 -9.55
N MET A 376 -3.05 -3.97 -8.22
CA MET A 376 -2.34 -2.95 -7.43
C MET A 376 -1.19 -3.63 -6.71
N TYR A 377 -0.06 -2.94 -6.61
CA TYR A 377 1.15 -3.46 -5.98
C TYR A 377 1.79 -2.42 -5.05
N SER A 378 2.22 -2.87 -3.87
CA SER A 378 2.99 -2.09 -2.92
C SER A 378 4.21 -2.85 -2.43
N TRP A 379 5.35 -2.17 -2.40
CA TRP A 379 6.53 -2.55 -1.65
C TRP A 379 6.58 -1.77 -0.35
N ILE A 380 6.60 -2.45 0.79
CA ILE A 380 6.64 -1.85 2.12
C ILE A 380 7.94 -2.28 2.81
N PRO A 381 9.03 -1.51 2.70
CA PRO A 381 10.27 -1.83 3.39
C PRO A 381 10.10 -1.66 4.90
N VAL A 382 10.20 -2.75 5.64
CA VAL A 382 10.28 -2.76 7.09
C VAL A 382 11.78 -2.80 7.46
N PRO A 383 12.30 -1.82 8.18
CA PRO A 383 13.71 -1.83 8.55
C PRO A 383 13.98 -2.89 9.61
N VAL A 384 15.09 -3.57 9.50
CA VAL A 384 15.67 -4.34 10.60
C VAL A 384 16.42 -3.36 11.50
N ASP A 385 16.06 -3.28 12.77
CA ASP A 385 16.72 -2.42 13.76
C ASP A 385 17.38 -3.29 14.83
N ASP A 386 18.69 -3.53 14.67
CA ASP A 386 19.47 -4.34 15.57
C ASP A 386 19.62 -3.72 16.99
N CYS A 387 19.20 -2.47 17.18
CA CYS A 387 19.19 -1.82 18.49
C CYS A 387 17.98 -2.21 19.36
N LEU A 388 16.94 -2.81 18.77
CA LEU A 388 15.79 -3.29 19.51
C LEU A 388 16.16 -4.54 20.32
N PRO A 389 15.67 -4.67 21.55
CA PRO A 389 16.00 -5.82 22.43
C PRO A 389 15.18 -7.08 22.09
N PHE A 390 14.41 -7.10 21.02
CA PHE A 390 13.54 -8.19 20.58
C PHE A 390 13.44 -8.22 19.06
N ARG A 391 13.08 -9.40 18.53
CA ARG A 391 12.65 -9.56 17.14
C ARG A 391 11.15 -9.42 17.06
N PHE A 392 10.67 -9.03 15.89
CA PHE A 392 9.23 -8.87 15.66
C PHE A 392 8.81 -9.39 14.28
N HIS A 393 7.58 -9.84 14.20
CA HIS A 393 6.91 -10.22 12.98
C HIS A 393 5.75 -9.25 12.71
N PHE A 394 5.70 -8.72 11.48
CA PHE A 394 4.67 -7.78 11.05
C PHE A 394 3.60 -8.53 10.23
N ARG A 395 2.33 -8.32 10.56
CA ARG A 395 1.22 -8.93 9.85
C ARG A 395 0.13 -7.91 9.52
N THR A 396 -0.43 -8.00 8.30
CA THR A 396 -1.65 -7.27 7.92
C THR A 396 -2.86 -8.21 7.84
N TYR A 397 -4.08 -7.67 7.89
CA TYR A 397 -5.31 -8.44 8.00
C TYR A 397 -6.27 -8.16 6.84
N ASN A 398 -7.14 -9.15 6.57
CA ASN A 398 -8.11 -9.08 5.49
C ASN A 398 -9.24 -8.11 5.81
N LEU A 399 -9.43 -7.09 4.97
CA LEU A 399 -10.54 -6.13 5.07
C LEU A 399 -11.91 -6.73 4.69
N GLY A 400 -11.94 -7.97 4.16
CA GLY A 400 -13.15 -8.68 3.71
C GLY A 400 -13.76 -8.11 2.43
N ARG A 401 -13.41 -6.89 2.07
CA ARG A 401 -13.89 -6.16 0.89
C ARG A 401 -12.79 -5.27 0.33
N TYR A 402 -12.59 -5.29 -0.98
CA TYR A 402 -11.59 -4.43 -1.61
C TYR A 402 -11.99 -3.97 -3.01
N PHE A 403 -11.52 -2.79 -3.43
CA PHE A 403 -11.95 -2.16 -4.67
C PHE A 403 -11.18 -2.65 -5.91
N THR A 404 -9.93 -3.12 -5.76
CA THR A 404 -9.17 -3.69 -6.88
C THR A 404 -9.42 -5.20 -7.04
N PRO A 405 -9.28 -5.75 -8.25
CA PRO A 405 -9.34 -7.21 -8.47
C PRO A 405 -8.31 -7.99 -7.64
N LEU A 406 -7.08 -7.50 -7.62
CA LEU A 406 -5.99 -8.01 -6.80
C LEU A 406 -5.16 -6.86 -6.23
N TYR A 407 -4.79 -6.96 -4.96
CA TYR A 407 -3.76 -6.15 -4.33
C TYR A 407 -2.66 -7.07 -3.81
N ALA A 408 -1.46 -6.91 -4.37
CA ALA A 408 -0.27 -7.61 -3.91
C ALA A 408 0.61 -6.67 -3.08
N ILE A 409 1.05 -7.13 -1.91
CA ILE A 409 1.92 -6.38 -1.01
C ILE A 409 3.11 -7.25 -0.67
N THR A 410 4.33 -6.73 -0.82
CA THR A 410 5.55 -7.41 -0.36
C THR A 410 6.14 -6.68 0.82
N ILE A 411 6.44 -7.41 1.89
CA ILE A 411 6.93 -6.89 3.17
C ILE A 411 8.09 -7.77 3.62
N PRO A 412 9.32 -7.24 3.83
CA PRO A 412 10.38 -7.99 4.49
C PRO A 412 9.94 -8.44 5.88
N ASP A 413 10.25 -9.68 6.22
CA ASP A 413 10.04 -10.19 7.56
C ASP A 413 11.33 -10.07 8.40
N PRO A 414 11.36 -9.18 9.41
CA PRO A 414 12.53 -9.04 10.26
C PRO A 414 12.82 -10.25 11.14
N SER A 415 11.85 -11.14 11.34
CA SER A 415 12.00 -12.29 12.23
C SER A 415 12.93 -13.35 11.66
N ASP A 416 12.87 -13.60 10.36
CA ASP A 416 13.68 -14.62 9.65
C ASP A 416 14.50 -14.09 8.47
N LYS A 417 14.34 -12.80 8.11
CA LYS A 417 14.95 -12.11 6.96
C LYS A 417 14.42 -12.58 5.60
N GLY A 418 13.24 -13.20 5.59
CA GLY A 418 12.48 -13.52 4.39
C GLY A 418 11.63 -12.34 3.90
N ILE A 419 10.67 -12.63 3.02
CA ILE A 419 9.71 -11.64 2.52
C ILE A 419 8.33 -12.28 2.50
N ASP A 420 7.38 -11.67 3.20
CA ASP A 420 5.98 -12.03 3.09
C ASP A 420 5.33 -11.34 1.90
N VAL A 421 4.53 -12.10 1.17
CA VAL A 421 3.76 -11.63 0.02
C VAL A 421 2.27 -11.83 0.29
N TYR A 422 1.58 -10.75 0.54
CA TYR A 422 0.14 -10.74 0.77
C TYR A 422 -0.60 -10.54 -0.54
N TYR A 423 -1.59 -11.39 -0.80
CA TYR A 423 -2.47 -11.30 -1.96
C TYR A 423 -3.91 -11.15 -1.52
N MET A 424 -4.44 -9.94 -1.54
CA MET A 424 -5.87 -9.68 -1.31
C MET A 424 -6.58 -9.67 -2.67
N TYR A 425 -7.46 -10.64 -2.92
CA TYR A 425 -8.09 -10.85 -4.22
C TYR A 425 -9.61 -10.96 -4.14
N ARG A 426 -10.30 -10.50 -5.17
CA ARG A 426 -11.75 -10.63 -5.28
C ARG A 426 -12.14 -12.06 -5.62
N VAL A 427 -12.88 -12.73 -4.71
CA VAL A 427 -13.29 -14.15 -4.84
C VAL A 427 -14.23 -14.43 -6.03
N LYS A 428 -14.80 -13.40 -6.65
CA LYS A 428 -15.60 -13.54 -7.88
C LYS A 428 -14.77 -13.50 -9.16
N LEU A 429 -13.50 -13.15 -9.09
CA LEU A 429 -12.61 -12.97 -10.24
C LEU A 429 -11.48 -13.99 -10.26
N SER A 430 -11.00 -14.36 -9.07
CA SER A 430 -9.89 -15.32 -8.95
C SER A 430 -10.18 -16.31 -7.84
N THR A 431 -9.67 -17.52 -8.01
CA THR A 431 -9.63 -18.55 -6.98
C THR A 431 -8.29 -18.53 -6.26
N GLU A 432 -8.22 -19.06 -5.05
CA GLU A 432 -6.97 -19.23 -4.32
C GLU A 432 -5.91 -19.97 -5.15
N GLN A 433 -6.30 -21.03 -5.84
CA GLN A 433 -5.39 -21.80 -6.69
C GLN A 433 -4.76 -20.95 -7.82
N GLN A 434 -5.53 -20.07 -8.45
CA GLN A 434 -5.01 -19.13 -9.45
C GLN A 434 -4.02 -18.14 -8.86
N ILE A 435 -4.29 -17.65 -7.64
CA ILE A 435 -3.36 -16.73 -6.96
C ILE A 435 -2.07 -17.44 -6.55
N ARG A 436 -2.14 -18.67 -6.05
CA ARG A 436 -0.95 -19.48 -5.75
C ARG A 436 -0.15 -19.82 -7.03
N GLN A 437 -0.82 -20.08 -8.15
CA GLN A 437 -0.12 -20.27 -9.43
C GLN A 437 0.55 -18.97 -9.90
N MET A 438 -0.13 -17.82 -9.73
CA MET A 438 0.47 -16.52 -10.01
C MET A 438 1.72 -16.29 -9.16
N HIS A 439 1.68 -16.62 -7.86
CA HIS A 439 2.86 -16.51 -6.99
C HIS A 439 4.02 -17.37 -7.48
N LYS A 440 3.77 -18.62 -7.88
CA LYS A 440 4.81 -19.49 -8.48
C LYS A 440 5.43 -18.86 -9.72
N ASN A 441 4.61 -18.34 -10.62
CA ASN A 441 5.07 -17.67 -11.83
C ASN A 441 5.87 -16.40 -11.52
N PHE A 442 5.42 -15.64 -10.52
CA PHE A 442 6.05 -14.42 -10.03
C PHE A 442 7.47 -14.72 -9.50
N ILE A 443 7.61 -15.70 -8.59
CA ILE A 443 8.90 -16.09 -8.02
C ILE A 443 9.80 -16.68 -9.11
N LYS A 444 9.29 -17.59 -9.96
CA LYS A 444 10.06 -18.20 -11.01
C LYS A 444 10.65 -17.16 -11.98
N THR A 445 9.88 -16.15 -12.37
CA THR A 445 10.39 -15.07 -13.23
C THR A 445 11.54 -14.33 -12.58
N ILE A 446 11.42 -14.06 -11.27
CA ILE A 446 12.46 -13.33 -10.51
C ILE A 446 13.71 -14.18 -10.37
N THR A 447 13.59 -15.43 -9.95
CA THR A 447 14.75 -16.32 -9.73
C THR A 447 15.46 -16.64 -11.03
N ASP A 448 14.74 -17.03 -12.11
CA ASP A 448 15.33 -17.28 -13.42
C ASP A 448 16.07 -16.03 -13.95
N GLY A 449 15.48 -14.84 -13.74
CA GLY A 449 16.07 -13.59 -14.20
C GLY A 449 17.31 -13.15 -13.38
N ILE A 450 17.32 -13.40 -12.08
CA ILE A 450 18.50 -13.11 -11.22
C ILE A 450 19.64 -14.10 -11.50
N ASP A 451 19.31 -15.38 -11.62
CA ASP A 451 20.29 -16.43 -11.89
C ASP A 451 20.91 -16.30 -13.30
N ASN A 452 20.15 -15.78 -14.28
CA ASN A 452 20.61 -15.47 -15.63
C ASN A 452 20.07 -14.10 -16.11
N PRO A 453 20.77 -12.98 -15.79
CA PRO A 453 20.29 -11.63 -16.20
C PRO A 453 20.25 -11.39 -17.71
N GLN A 454 20.83 -12.29 -18.53
CA GLN A 454 20.80 -12.25 -20.00
C GLN A 454 19.60 -13.05 -20.58
N ILE A 455 18.85 -13.78 -19.77
CA ILE A 455 17.62 -14.45 -20.22
C ILE A 455 16.67 -13.41 -20.81
N THR A 456 16.09 -13.70 -21.96
CA THR A 456 15.17 -12.80 -22.62
C THR A 456 13.78 -12.83 -21.96
N VAL A 457 13.02 -11.75 -22.12
CA VAL A 457 11.61 -11.72 -21.69
C VAL A 457 10.81 -12.85 -22.37
N ARG A 458 11.13 -13.18 -23.62
CA ARG A 458 10.54 -14.31 -24.37
C ARG A 458 10.73 -15.62 -23.63
N GLU A 459 11.97 -15.96 -23.27
CA GLU A 459 12.32 -17.18 -22.56
C GLU A 459 11.68 -17.21 -21.15
N LEU A 460 11.65 -16.08 -20.45
CA LEU A 460 10.94 -15.98 -19.17
C LEU A 460 9.44 -16.29 -19.30
N LEU A 461 8.79 -15.75 -20.34
CA LEU A 461 7.37 -16.02 -20.61
C LEU A 461 7.11 -17.47 -21.02
N ASP A 462 8.06 -18.14 -21.71
CA ASP A 462 7.98 -19.56 -22.06
C ASP A 462 8.05 -20.45 -20.81
N ASN A 463 8.73 -20.00 -19.76
CA ASN A 463 8.87 -20.69 -18.47
C ASN A 463 7.64 -20.56 -17.57
N ILE A 464 6.68 -19.67 -17.88
CA ILE A 464 5.49 -19.42 -17.06
C ILE A 464 4.40 -20.44 -17.38
N SER A 465 3.83 -21.07 -16.35
CA SER A 465 2.67 -21.93 -16.47
C SER A 465 1.37 -21.10 -16.49
N CYS A 466 0.55 -21.27 -17.51
CA CYS A 466 -0.78 -20.66 -17.66
C CYS A 466 -1.90 -21.56 -17.18
#